data_b5ff43560941ec3408b6f391b4af88c5
#
_entry.id   b5ff43560941ec3408b6f391b4af88c5
#
_cell.length_a   1.000
_cell.length_b   1.000
_cell.length_c   1.000
_cell.angle_alpha   90.00
_cell.angle_beta   90.00
_cell.angle_gamma   90.00
#
_symmetry.space_group_name_H-M   'P 1'
#
loop_
_entity.id
_entity.type
_entity.pdbx_description
1 polymer ?
#
loop_
_entity_poly.entity_id
_entity_poly.type
_entity_poly.pdbx_seq_one_letter_code
_entity_poly.pdbx_strand_id
1 'polypeptide(L)'
;MSPRLALAPLLISMMLVSACTFYGDRPARAFSEATGGEGLERVFWKQVHAANWTEVERALASNYIGTTPSGSLDREATLAQYRQWKLKDYSLGDLKTELNGSTIVVTYTMTMNGTAGSQPLPSAPQHMMTVWQQQKAGWVAIAHSVSQP
;
A
#
# COMPACT_ATOMS: atom_id res chain seq x y z
N MET A 1 70.70 -40.85 -14.58
CA MET A 1 69.39 -40.77 -15.28
C MET A 1 68.31 -40.40 -14.23
N SER A 2 67.92 -39.15 -14.15
CA SER A 2 66.96 -38.66 -13.15
C SER A 2 65.73 -38.16 -13.89
N PRO A 3 64.52 -38.65 -13.57
CA PRO A 3 63.31 -38.07 -14.13
C PRO A 3 62.88 -36.85 -13.34
N ARG A 4 62.72 -35.74 -14.05
CA ARG A 4 62.18 -34.47 -13.52
C ARG A 4 60.68 -34.60 -13.36
N LEU A 5 60.18 -34.51 -12.12
CA LEU A 5 58.75 -34.30 -11.83
C LEU A 5 58.40 -32.84 -12.17
N ALA A 6 57.50 -32.67 -13.11
CA ALA A 6 56.88 -31.39 -13.39
C ALA A 6 55.65 -31.23 -12.48
N LEU A 7 55.71 -30.27 -11.57
CA LEU A 7 54.57 -29.78 -10.78
C LEU A 7 53.74 -28.88 -11.71
N ALA A 8 52.51 -29.28 -12.01
CA ALA A 8 51.52 -28.39 -12.60
C ALA A 8 50.82 -27.56 -11.50
N PRO A 9 50.70 -26.24 -11.62
CA PRO A 9 49.89 -25.46 -10.68
C PRO A 9 48.40 -25.59 -10.98
N LEU A 10 47.67 -26.07 -10.01
CA LEU A 10 46.23 -26.16 -10.00
C LEU A 10 45.66 -24.73 -9.80
N LEU A 11 45.19 -24.09 -10.88
CA LEU A 11 44.46 -22.86 -10.88
C LEU A 11 43.04 -23.11 -10.35
N ILE A 12 42.81 -22.84 -9.07
CA ILE A 12 41.48 -22.78 -8.45
C ILE A 12 40.82 -21.48 -8.92
N SER A 13 39.95 -21.60 -9.91
CA SER A 13 39.08 -20.52 -10.35
C SER A 13 37.95 -20.33 -9.36
N MET A 14 38.08 -19.33 -8.53
CA MET A 14 37.08 -18.92 -7.54
C MET A 14 35.97 -18.16 -8.27
N MET A 15 34.89 -18.87 -8.67
CA MET A 15 33.67 -18.26 -9.19
C MET A 15 33.00 -17.47 -8.06
N LEU A 16 33.15 -16.16 -8.09
CA LEU A 16 32.33 -15.23 -7.33
C LEU A 16 30.88 -15.28 -7.88
N VAL A 17 30.04 -16.08 -7.23
CA VAL A 17 28.61 -16.03 -7.46
C VAL A 17 28.09 -14.74 -6.83
N SER A 18 27.96 -13.69 -7.64
CA SER A 18 27.22 -12.50 -7.26
C SER A 18 25.76 -12.89 -7.08
N ALA A 19 25.36 -13.15 -5.83
CA ALA A 19 23.96 -13.26 -5.47
C ALA A 19 23.33 -11.88 -5.60
N CYS A 20 22.75 -11.57 -6.76
CA CYS A 20 21.78 -10.49 -6.89
C CYS A 20 20.61 -10.85 -5.99
N THR A 21 20.59 -10.35 -4.77
CA THR A 21 19.40 -10.32 -3.94
C THR A 21 18.40 -9.42 -4.64
N PHE A 22 17.49 -10.02 -5.41
CA PHE A 22 16.27 -9.35 -5.82
C PHE A 22 15.49 -9.02 -4.54
N TYR A 23 15.62 -7.80 -4.08
CA TYR A 23 14.67 -7.20 -3.17
C TYR A 23 13.38 -6.97 -3.97
N GLY A 24 12.67 -8.05 -4.25
CA GLY A 24 11.31 -7.97 -4.76
C GLY A 24 10.46 -7.34 -3.69
N ASP A 25 9.73 -6.29 -4.04
CA ASP A 25 8.72 -5.69 -3.17
C ASP A 25 7.82 -6.81 -2.64
N ARG A 26 8.02 -7.14 -1.35
CA ARG A 26 7.12 -8.11 -0.69
C ARG A 26 5.76 -7.45 -0.60
N PRO A 27 4.68 -8.13 -1.02
CA PRO A 27 3.34 -7.60 -0.86
C PRO A 27 3.13 -7.22 0.60
N ALA A 28 2.42 -6.12 0.82
CA ALA A 28 2.06 -5.71 2.16
C ALA A 28 1.33 -6.88 2.84
N ARG A 29 1.92 -7.47 3.87
CA ARG A 29 1.36 -8.67 4.54
C ARG A 29 -0.08 -8.46 4.98
N ALA A 30 -0.41 -7.24 5.42
CA ALA A 30 -1.74 -6.87 5.85
C ALA A 30 -2.79 -7.03 4.74
N PHE A 31 -2.41 -6.88 3.47
CA PHE A 31 -3.33 -6.93 2.33
C PHE A 31 -3.36 -8.29 1.63
N SER A 32 -2.43 -9.19 1.93
CA SER A 32 -2.41 -10.54 1.33
C SER A 32 -3.55 -11.44 1.83
N GLU A 33 -4.09 -11.15 3.02
CA GLU A 33 -5.19 -11.90 3.63
C GLU A 33 -6.56 -11.25 3.39
N ALA A 34 -6.59 -10.05 2.81
CA ALA A 34 -7.83 -9.35 2.53
C ALA A 34 -8.56 -10.03 1.36
N THR A 35 -9.81 -10.44 1.59
CA THR A 35 -10.68 -11.04 0.60
C THR A 35 -11.74 -10.02 0.15
N GLY A 36 -11.71 -9.68 -1.14
CA GLY A 36 -12.65 -8.74 -1.73
C GLY A 36 -12.45 -7.28 -1.33
N GLY A 37 -13.22 -6.39 -1.94
CA GLY A 37 -13.07 -4.94 -1.77
C GLY A 37 -13.33 -4.45 -0.36
N GLU A 38 -14.33 -5.00 0.33
CA GLU A 38 -14.60 -4.66 1.72
C GLU A 38 -13.41 -5.00 2.64
N GLY A 39 -12.81 -6.18 2.44
CA GLY A 39 -11.62 -6.59 3.18
C GLY A 39 -10.45 -5.63 2.98
N LEU A 40 -10.22 -5.18 1.74
CA LEU A 40 -9.17 -4.22 1.40
C LEU A 40 -9.38 -2.88 2.12
N GLU A 41 -10.60 -2.34 2.12
CA GLU A 41 -10.92 -1.09 2.82
C GLU A 41 -10.73 -1.22 4.33
N ARG A 42 -11.24 -2.30 4.93
CA ARG A 42 -11.09 -2.53 6.38
C ARG A 42 -9.64 -2.65 6.80
N VAL A 43 -8.81 -3.34 6.02
CA VAL A 43 -7.37 -3.44 6.28
C VAL A 43 -6.70 -2.08 6.11
N PHE A 44 -6.99 -1.34 5.05
CA PHE A 44 -6.39 -0.03 4.79
C PHE A 44 -6.63 0.94 5.95
N TRP A 45 -7.89 1.12 6.33
CA TRP A 45 -8.25 2.05 7.41
C TRP A 45 -7.74 1.59 8.78
N LYS A 46 -7.64 0.28 9.00
CA LYS A 46 -6.96 -0.26 10.18
C LYS A 46 -5.49 0.13 10.23
N GLN A 47 -4.77 0.11 9.10
CA GLN A 47 -3.37 0.54 9.06
C GLN A 47 -3.23 2.06 9.26
N VAL A 48 -4.12 2.86 8.68
CA VAL A 48 -4.16 4.32 8.91
C VAL A 48 -4.41 4.63 10.39
N HIS A 49 -5.40 3.99 11.00
CA HIS A 49 -5.73 4.15 12.42
C HIS A 49 -4.56 3.73 13.33
N ALA A 50 -3.85 2.67 12.99
CA ALA A 50 -2.67 2.19 13.72
C ALA A 50 -1.41 3.01 13.45
N ALA A 51 -1.48 4.03 12.59
CA ALA A 51 -0.33 4.81 12.10
C ALA A 51 0.80 3.93 11.52
N ASN A 52 0.44 2.79 10.92
CA ASN A 52 1.38 1.89 10.26
C ASN A 52 1.69 2.36 8.84
N TRP A 53 2.45 3.44 8.74
CA TRP A 53 2.69 4.16 7.49
C TRP A 53 3.40 3.32 6.44
N THR A 54 4.22 2.36 6.84
CA THR A 54 4.88 1.44 5.90
C THR A 54 3.85 0.60 5.13
N GLU A 55 2.82 0.07 5.81
CA GLU A 55 1.77 -0.71 5.16
C GLU A 55 0.83 0.19 4.34
N VAL A 56 0.49 1.39 4.85
CA VAL A 56 -0.30 2.37 4.10
C VAL A 56 0.42 2.77 2.82
N GLU A 57 1.71 3.05 2.89
CA GLU A 57 2.52 3.42 1.73
C GLU A 57 2.59 2.31 0.68
N ARG A 58 2.72 1.05 1.09
CA ARG A 58 2.72 -0.11 0.20
C ARG A 58 1.37 -0.35 -0.46
N ALA A 59 0.29 0.02 0.22
CA ALA A 59 -1.05 -0.11 -0.32
C ALA A 59 -1.39 0.92 -1.41
N LEU A 60 -0.62 1.99 -1.55
CA LEU A 60 -0.82 2.99 -2.59
C LEU A 60 0.11 2.73 -3.78
N ALA A 61 -0.45 2.67 -4.98
CA ALA A 61 0.30 2.53 -6.22
C ALA A 61 1.27 3.72 -6.43
N SER A 62 2.36 3.50 -7.17
CA SER A 62 3.32 4.58 -7.49
C SER A 62 2.70 5.74 -8.25
N ASN A 63 1.68 5.46 -9.06
CA ASN A 63 0.90 6.43 -9.84
C ASN A 63 -0.47 6.72 -9.22
N TYR A 64 -0.62 6.54 -7.91
CA TYR A 64 -1.86 6.81 -7.18
C TYR A 64 -2.30 8.27 -7.32
N ILE A 65 -3.61 8.46 -7.41
CA ILE A 65 -4.27 9.76 -7.41
C ILE A 65 -5.40 9.78 -6.36
N GLY A 66 -5.41 10.80 -5.52
CA GLY A 66 -6.50 11.09 -4.60
C GLY A 66 -7.28 12.33 -5.02
N THR A 67 -8.58 12.37 -4.73
CA THR A 67 -9.41 13.56 -4.88
C THR A 67 -10.08 13.89 -3.56
N THR A 68 -10.00 15.14 -3.17
CA THR A 68 -10.65 15.68 -1.97
C THR A 68 -11.50 16.89 -2.37
N PRO A 69 -12.37 17.40 -1.50
CA PRO A 69 -13.08 18.65 -1.76
C PRO A 69 -12.15 19.85 -2.05
N SER A 70 -10.89 19.78 -1.60
CA SER A 70 -9.88 20.82 -1.81
C SER A 70 -9.05 20.64 -3.09
N GLY A 71 -9.20 19.53 -3.81
CA GLY A 71 -8.47 19.23 -5.03
C GLY A 71 -7.83 17.85 -5.08
N SER A 72 -7.01 17.62 -6.08
CA SER A 72 -6.31 16.35 -6.28
C SER A 72 -5.00 16.30 -5.51
N LEU A 73 -4.67 15.11 -5.02
CA LEU A 73 -3.44 14.78 -4.32
C LEU A 73 -2.75 13.61 -5.02
N ASP A 74 -1.45 13.69 -5.18
CA ASP A 74 -0.65 12.53 -5.55
C ASP A 74 -0.40 11.61 -4.33
N ARG A 75 0.35 10.54 -4.56
CA ARG A 75 0.70 9.56 -3.53
C ARG A 75 1.41 10.19 -2.33
N GLU A 76 2.41 11.05 -2.57
CA GLU A 76 3.22 11.64 -1.51
C GLU A 76 2.43 12.65 -0.69
N ALA A 77 1.64 13.50 -1.34
CA ALA A 77 0.77 14.45 -0.68
C ALA A 77 -0.31 13.74 0.15
N THR A 78 -0.87 12.63 -0.35
CA THR A 78 -1.84 11.81 0.39
C THR A 78 -1.21 11.19 1.64
N LEU A 79 -0.01 10.62 1.53
CA LEU A 79 0.71 10.08 2.67
C LEU A 79 1.08 11.15 3.69
N ALA A 80 1.52 12.32 3.22
CA ALA A 80 1.81 13.46 4.08
C ALA A 80 0.56 13.93 4.84
N GLN A 81 -0.60 13.95 4.17
CA GLN A 81 -1.88 14.28 4.79
C GLN A 81 -2.26 13.25 5.87
N TYR A 82 -2.23 11.95 5.55
CA TYR A 82 -2.60 10.91 6.52
C TYR A 82 -1.67 10.88 7.74
N ARG A 83 -0.38 11.14 7.57
CA ARG A 83 0.58 11.22 8.68
C ARG A 83 0.28 12.33 9.70
N GLN A 84 -0.51 13.33 9.31
CA GLN A 84 -0.99 14.37 10.23
C GLN A 84 -2.23 13.95 11.02
N TRP A 85 -2.88 12.84 10.63
CA TRP A 85 -4.10 12.38 11.27
C TRP A 85 -3.80 11.63 12.57
N LYS A 86 -4.57 11.98 13.58
CA LYS A 86 -4.69 11.22 14.83
C LYS A 86 -6.11 10.72 14.90
N LEU A 87 -6.37 9.64 14.18
CA LEU A 87 -7.67 9.01 14.09
C LEU A 87 -7.95 8.26 15.41
N LYS A 88 -8.96 8.68 16.16
CA LYS A 88 -9.37 8.01 17.41
C LYS A 88 -10.31 6.86 17.14
N ASP A 89 -11.32 7.14 16.33
CA ASP A 89 -12.36 6.20 15.95
C ASP A 89 -12.75 6.41 14.50
N TYR A 90 -13.24 5.36 13.85
CA TYR A 90 -13.86 5.43 12.54
C TYR A 90 -14.86 4.30 12.36
N SER A 91 -15.83 4.52 11.48
CA SER A 91 -16.72 3.44 11.03
C SER A 91 -16.89 3.50 9.52
N LEU A 92 -17.00 2.34 8.91
CA LEU A 92 -17.28 2.16 7.49
C LEU A 92 -18.70 1.59 7.35
N GLY A 93 -19.53 2.27 6.58
CA GLY A 93 -20.91 1.88 6.30
C GLY A 93 -21.20 1.84 4.81
N ASP A 94 -22.31 1.24 4.43
CA ASP A 94 -22.85 1.18 3.05
C ASP A 94 -21.81 0.70 2.02
N LEU A 95 -20.94 -0.25 2.40
CA LEU A 95 -19.92 -0.78 1.50
C LEU A 95 -20.57 -1.50 0.31
N LYS A 96 -20.22 -1.05 -0.89
CA LYS A 96 -20.56 -1.69 -2.16
C LYS A 96 -19.29 -1.97 -2.93
N THR A 97 -19.19 -3.16 -3.48
CA THR A 97 -17.99 -3.63 -4.18
C THR A 97 -18.37 -4.15 -5.55
N GLU A 98 -17.65 -3.66 -6.57
CA GLU A 98 -17.78 -4.14 -7.95
C GLU A 98 -16.43 -4.63 -8.45
N LEU A 99 -16.37 -5.87 -8.92
CA LEU A 99 -15.18 -6.48 -9.50
C LEU A 99 -15.25 -6.35 -11.03
N ASN A 100 -14.20 -5.76 -11.61
CA ASN A 100 -14.05 -5.62 -13.05
C ASN A 100 -12.65 -6.07 -13.49
N GLY A 101 -12.54 -7.34 -13.86
CA GLY A 101 -11.26 -7.95 -14.20
C GLY A 101 -10.29 -7.95 -13.01
N SER A 102 -9.15 -7.29 -13.19
CA SER A 102 -8.14 -7.12 -12.14
C SER A 102 -8.34 -5.86 -11.28
N THR A 103 -9.51 -5.23 -11.36
CA THR A 103 -9.82 -3.99 -10.67
C THR A 103 -11.06 -4.18 -9.80
N ILE A 104 -11.01 -3.66 -8.58
CA ILE A 104 -12.15 -3.60 -7.66
C ILE A 104 -12.45 -2.13 -7.40
N VAL A 105 -13.71 -1.74 -7.57
CA VAL A 105 -14.22 -0.44 -7.14
C VAL A 105 -15.02 -0.64 -5.86
N VAL A 106 -14.68 0.12 -4.83
CA VAL A 106 -15.40 0.09 -3.55
C VAL A 106 -15.93 1.49 -3.27
N THR A 107 -17.23 1.58 -3.02
CA THR A 107 -17.86 2.81 -2.50
C THR A 107 -18.36 2.55 -1.09
N TYR A 108 -18.27 3.56 -0.23
CA TYR A 108 -18.67 3.44 1.17
C TYR A 108 -18.91 4.82 1.80
N THR A 109 -19.57 4.83 2.94
CA THR A 109 -19.60 5.97 3.84
C THR A 109 -18.59 5.77 4.96
N MET A 110 -17.95 6.85 5.38
CA MET A 110 -17.02 6.85 6.51
C MET A 110 -17.34 7.97 7.48
N THR A 111 -17.48 7.64 8.75
CA THR A 111 -17.45 8.60 9.84
C THR A 111 -16.12 8.52 10.56
N MET A 112 -15.57 9.65 10.96
CA MET A 112 -14.27 9.76 11.59
C MET A 112 -14.35 10.63 12.83
N ASN A 113 -13.53 10.30 13.83
CA ASN A 113 -13.28 11.15 14.99
C ASN A 113 -11.78 11.24 15.24
N GLY A 114 -11.26 12.44 15.41
CA GLY A 114 -9.83 12.65 15.59
C GLY A 114 -9.41 14.04 15.15
N THR A 115 -8.12 14.20 14.87
CA THR A 115 -7.56 15.49 14.41
C THR A 115 -6.62 15.28 13.22
N ALA A 116 -6.51 16.31 12.38
CA ALA A 116 -5.46 16.47 11.38
C ALA A 116 -4.59 17.66 11.83
N GLY A 117 -3.39 17.38 12.33
CA GLY A 117 -2.63 18.40 13.06
C GLY A 117 -3.42 18.90 14.27
N SER A 118 -3.72 20.22 14.29
CA SER A 118 -4.52 20.86 15.34
C SER A 118 -6.02 20.99 15.03
N GLN A 119 -6.43 20.63 13.80
CA GLN A 119 -7.82 20.78 13.37
C GLN A 119 -8.60 19.47 13.56
N PRO A 120 -9.88 19.52 13.99
CA PRO A 120 -10.70 18.33 14.06
C PRO A 120 -10.95 17.75 12.66
N LEU A 121 -10.96 16.42 12.56
CA LEU A 121 -11.43 15.72 11.36
C LEU A 121 -12.94 15.93 11.19
N PRO A 122 -13.47 15.91 9.95
CA PRO A 122 -14.90 16.00 9.71
C PRO A 122 -15.64 14.87 10.42
N SER A 123 -16.63 15.22 11.25
CA SER A 123 -17.46 14.26 11.98
C SER A 123 -18.70 13.81 11.20
N ALA A 124 -19.12 14.58 10.19
CA ALA A 124 -20.21 14.19 9.31
C ALA A 124 -19.78 12.99 8.43
N PRO A 125 -20.72 12.07 8.11
CA PRO A 125 -20.43 10.98 7.19
C PRO A 125 -19.90 11.52 5.84
N GLN A 126 -18.85 10.91 5.32
CA GLN A 126 -18.28 11.26 4.03
C GLN A 126 -18.48 10.10 3.06
N HIS A 127 -18.81 10.41 1.81
CA HIS A 127 -18.85 9.41 0.75
C HIS A 127 -17.45 9.22 0.18
N MET A 128 -17.03 7.97 0.12
CA MET A 128 -15.72 7.59 -0.35
C MET A 128 -15.80 6.55 -1.46
N MET A 129 -14.82 6.58 -2.34
CA MET A 129 -14.63 5.57 -3.37
C MET A 129 -13.15 5.27 -3.48
N THR A 130 -12.80 3.98 -3.48
CA THR A 130 -11.45 3.51 -3.75
C THR A 130 -11.46 2.59 -4.95
N VAL A 131 -10.46 2.73 -5.81
CA VAL A 131 -10.20 1.83 -6.93
C VAL A 131 -8.94 1.04 -6.60
N TRP A 132 -9.12 -0.26 -6.40
CA TRP A 132 -8.03 -1.22 -6.16
C TRP A 132 -7.67 -1.95 -7.44
N GLN A 133 -6.40 -2.15 -7.68
CA GLN A 133 -5.89 -2.93 -8.81
C GLN A 133 -4.99 -4.06 -8.32
N GLN A 134 -5.21 -5.25 -8.88
CA GLN A 134 -4.34 -6.39 -8.63
C GLN A 134 -3.05 -6.25 -9.43
N GLN A 135 -1.93 -6.28 -8.74
CA GLN A 135 -0.58 -6.28 -9.31
C GLN A 135 0.17 -7.54 -8.85
N LYS A 136 1.38 -7.75 -9.36
CA LYS A 136 2.22 -8.91 -8.96
C LYS A 136 2.47 -8.98 -7.44
N ALA A 137 2.58 -7.83 -6.80
CA ALA A 137 2.85 -7.70 -5.36
C ALA A 137 1.57 -7.76 -4.49
N GLY A 138 0.39 -7.86 -5.08
CA GLY A 138 -0.90 -7.85 -4.39
C GLY A 138 -1.81 -6.70 -4.84
N TRP A 139 -2.83 -6.43 -4.04
CA TRP A 139 -3.76 -5.34 -4.30
C TRP A 139 -3.18 -3.99 -3.87
N VAL A 140 -3.28 -2.99 -4.75
CA VAL A 140 -2.90 -1.59 -4.46
C VAL A 140 -4.02 -0.64 -4.85
N ALA A 141 -4.23 0.41 -4.08
CA ALA A 141 -5.14 1.48 -4.45
C ALA A 141 -4.48 2.35 -5.52
N ILE A 142 -5.16 2.52 -6.66
CA ILE A 142 -4.72 3.39 -7.75
C ILE A 142 -5.43 4.73 -7.73
N ALA A 143 -6.61 4.80 -7.14
CA ALA A 143 -7.35 6.04 -6.96
C ALA A 143 -8.20 6.00 -5.70
N HIS A 144 -8.42 7.19 -5.12
CA HIS A 144 -9.34 7.38 -4.01
C HIS A 144 -10.04 8.72 -4.14
N SER A 145 -11.32 8.75 -3.80
CA SER A 145 -12.12 9.97 -3.83
C SER A 145 -12.86 10.14 -2.52
N VAL A 146 -12.87 11.36 -2.03
CA VAL A 146 -13.66 11.80 -0.87
C VAL A 146 -14.58 12.91 -1.31
N SER A 147 -15.89 12.76 -1.08
CA SER A 147 -16.86 13.83 -1.23
C SER A 147 -17.58 14.10 0.09
N GLN A 148 -17.87 15.35 0.33
CA GLN A 148 -18.76 15.75 1.44
C GLN A 148 -20.22 15.52 1.02
N PRO A 149 -21.12 15.27 2.01
CA PRO A 149 -22.54 15.17 1.74
C PRO A 149 -23.11 16.46 1.16
#